data_ec2c0ceffc3ba8ec16db7929845cb62c
#
_entry.id   ec2c0ceffc3ba8ec16db7929845cb62c
#
_cell.length_a   1.000
_cell.length_b   1.000
_cell.length_c   1.000
_cell.angle_alpha   90.00
_cell.angle_beta   90.00
_cell.angle_gamma   90.00
#
_symmetry.space_group_name_H-M   'P 1'
#
loop_
_entity.id
_entity.type
_entity.pdbx_description
1 polymer ?
#
loop_
_entity_poly.entity_id
_entity_poly.type
_entity_poly.pdbx_seq_one_letter_code
_entity_poly.pdbx_strand_id
1 'polypeptide(L)'
;MTDPSGTEAPSKVGSFLIWQQPHLIYLAELLYRANPSEELLKKYNSLIQETAEFMYSFATYEEEHDRYVLKGAIPAQETLRAAETVNPPFELSYWHFAMQVAQTWRERTGLERVPEWDVLIEKLSPLAYNDEQLYLAAETAVDTYKDIRFTSDHMAVLGAVGILPMNQLIHAGYMKNTLHWIWDNWNWDKTWGWDYPMTAMNAARMGEPEKAVSALLMDKRTNTYLVNGHNYQDGRLRIYLPGNGGLLTTVAMMCAGWDGSEGNNPGFPKDGKWNVRWEGLQPLP
;
A
#
# COMPACT_ATOMS: atom_id res chain seq x y z
N MET A 1 -4.76 -15.75 -14.01
CA MET A 1 -3.79 -14.94 -14.82
C MET A 1 -3.32 -15.79 -15.98
N THR A 2 -3.14 -15.19 -17.13
CA THR A 2 -2.60 -15.86 -18.32
C THR A 2 -1.31 -15.20 -18.76
N ASP A 3 -0.40 -15.98 -19.35
CA ASP A 3 0.76 -15.46 -20.04
C ASP A 3 0.39 -14.89 -21.43
N PRO A 4 1.32 -14.27 -22.17
CA PRO A 4 1.04 -13.72 -23.51
C PRO A 4 0.58 -14.77 -24.54
N SER A 5 0.81 -16.06 -24.31
CA SER A 5 0.32 -17.15 -25.18
C SER A 5 -1.12 -17.56 -24.88
N GLY A 6 -1.73 -17.01 -23.82
CA GLY A 6 -3.05 -17.41 -23.34
C GLY A 6 -3.03 -18.60 -22.39
N THR A 7 -1.86 -19.10 -22.03
CA THR A 7 -1.71 -20.19 -21.07
C THR A 7 -1.91 -19.68 -19.65
N GLU A 8 -2.59 -20.45 -18.80
CA GLU A 8 -2.78 -20.08 -17.40
C GLU A 8 -1.43 -19.97 -16.66
N ALA A 9 -1.21 -18.81 -16.02
CA ALA A 9 0.00 -18.60 -15.23
C ALA A 9 0.02 -19.54 -14.02
N PRO A 10 1.20 -19.99 -13.57
CA PRO A 10 1.31 -20.91 -12.45
C PRO A 10 0.92 -20.32 -11.10
N SER A 11 0.76 -19.00 -10.99
CA SER A 11 0.28 -18.34 -9.78
C SER A 11 -1.21 -18.58 -9.58
N LYS A 12 -1.57 -19.14 -8.41
CA LYS A 12 -2.96 -19.39 -8.02
C LYS A 12 -3.59 -18.23 -7.26
N VAL A 13 -2.82 -17.25 -6.83
CA VAL A 13 -3.28 -16.15 -5.97
C VAL A 13 -3.82 -14.95 -6.76
N GLY A 14 -3.34 -14.71 -7.96
CA GLY A 14 -3.57 -13.47 -8.71
C GLY A 14 -5.03 -13.06 -8.90
N SER A 15 -5.94 -14.01 -9.10
CA SER A 15 -7.37 -13.73 -9.27
C SER A 15 -8.10 -13.37 -7.97
N PHE A 16 -7.46 -13.57 -6.82
CA PHE A 16 -8.03 -13.29 -5.50
C PHE A 16 -7.40 -12.07 -4.81
N LEU A 17 -6.39 -11.45 -5.42
CA LEU A 17 -5.72 -10.26 -4.89
C LEU A 17 -6.59 -9.02 -5.09
N ILE A 18 -7.28 -8.58 -4.05
CA ILE A 18 -8.22 -7.45 -4.15
C ILE A 18 -7.52 -6.09 -4.14
N TRP A 19 -6.33 -5.96 -3.60
CA TRP A 19 -5.58 -4.71 -3.57
C TRP A 19 -5.27 -4.14 -4.98
N GLN A 20 -5.41 -4.95 -6.02
CA GLN A 20 -5.25 -4.50 -7.41
C GLN A 20 -6.41 -3.61 -7.88
N GLN A 21 -7.61 -3.77 -7.32
CA GLN A 21 -8.80 -3.01 -7.74
C GLN A 21 -8.63 -1.49 -7.52
N PRO A 22 -8.30 -1.00 -6.33
CA PRO A 22 -8.11 0.44 -6.10
C PRO A 22 -6.94 1.04 -6.89
N HIS A 23 -6.03 0.23 -7.44
CA HIS A 23 -4.91 0.70 -8.25
C HIS A 23 -5.33 1.54 -9.46
N LEU A 24 -6.44 1.19 -10.08
CA LEU A 24 -6.99 1.94 -11.23
C LEU A 24 -7.35 3.38 -10.82
N ILE A 25 -7.98 3.53 -9.65
CA ILE A 25 -8.35 4.84 -9.08
C ILE A 25 -7.10 5.62 -8.67
N TYR A 26 -6.17 4.95 -7.99
CA TYR A 26 -4.89 5.55 -7.55
C TYR A 26 -4.09 6.09 -8.75
N LEU A 27 -3.91 5.30 -9.79
CA LEU A 27 -3.16 5.70 -10.97
C LEU A 27 -3.84 6.85 -11.74
N ALA A 28 -5.17 6.85 -11.84
CA ALA A 28 -5.91 7.95 -12.44
C ALA A 28 -5.74 9.24 -11.64
N GLU A 29 -5.77 9.17 -10.30
CA GLU A 29 -5.50 10.31 -9.42
C GLU A 29 -4.10 10.86 -9.62
N LEU A 30 -3.07 10.02 -9.71
CA LEU A 30 -1.70 10.46 -9.98
C LEU A 30 -1.58 11.17 -11.32
N LEU A 31 -2.22 10.64 -12.38
CA LEU A 31 -2.25 11.28 -13.69
C LEU A 31 -2.92 12.65 -13.63
N TYR A 32 -4.04 12.75 -12.93
CA TYR A 32 -4.73 14.03 -12.77
C TYR A 32 -3.90 15.04 -11.96
N ARG A 33 -3.27 14.63 -10.88
CA ARG A 33 -2.36 15.48 -10.08
C ARG A 33 -1.19 16.02 -10.91
N ALA A 34 -0.62 15.18 -11.77
CA ALA A 34 0.48 15.56 -12.64
C ALA A 34 0.06 16.57 -13.73
N ASN A 35 -1.15 16.47 -14.24
CA ASN A 35 -1.65 17.37 -15.30
C ASN A 35 -3.19 17.49 -15.21
N PRO A 36 -3.71 18.32 -14.31
CA PRO A 36 -5.16 18.49 -14.14
C PRO A 36 -5.84 18.97 -15.45
N SER A 37 -6.79 18.21 -15.96
CA SER A 37 -7.54 18.58 -17.15
C SER A 37 -8.93 17.93 -17.18
N GLU A 38 -9.89 18.63 -17.84
CA GLU A 38 -11.23 18.06 -18.09
C GLU A 38 -11.17 16.81 -18.97
N GLU A 39 -10.20 16.74 -19.87
CA GLU A 39 -10.02 15.58 -20.75
C GLU A 39 -9.70 14.33 -19.92
N LEU A 40 -8.77 14.42 -18.97
CA LEU A 40 -8.44 13.32 -18.06
C LEU A 40 -9.64 12.92 -17.19
N LEU A 41 -10.35 13.90 -16.65
CA LEU A 41 -11.57 13.63 -15.88
C LEU A 41 -12.58 12.83 -16.71
N LYS A 42 -12.90 13.28 -17.93
CA LYS A 42 -13.83 12.58 -18.83
C LYS A 42 -13.33 11.19 -19.23
N LYS A 43 -12.02 11.08 -19.51
CA LYS A 43 -11.41 9.81 -19.96
C LYS A 43 -11.51 8.70 -18.92
N TYR A 44 -11.26 9.00 -17.66
CA TYR A 44 -11.20 8.01 -16.60
C TYR A 44 -12.46 7.93 -15.73
N ASN A 45 -13.45 8.81 -15.94
CA ASN A 45 -14.64 8.86 -15.09
C ASN A 45 -15.37 7.52 -15.01
N SER A 46 -15.70 6.90 -16.14
CA SER A 46 -16.40 5.61 -16.14
C SER A 46 -15.60 4.53 -15.43
N LEU A 47 -14.30 4.43 -15.73
CA LEU A 47 -13.43 3.45 -15.09
C LEU A 47 -13.43 3.60 -13.55
N ILE A 48 -13.34 4.84 -13.05
CA ILE A 48 -13.33 5.11 -11.61
C ILE A 48 -14.68 4.79 -10.99
N GLN A 49 -15.79 5.20 -11.61
CA GLN A 49 -17.14 4.94 -11.10
C GLN A 49 -17.41 3.42 -11.02
N GLU A 50 -17.15 2.67 -12.08
CA GLU A 50 -17.37 1.23 -12.13
C GLU A 50 -16.47 0.47 -11.13
N THR A 51 -15.23 0.93 -10.97
CA THR A 51 -14.31 0.35 -9.98
C THR A 51 -14.80 0.61 -8.56
N ALA A 52 -15.25 1.83 -8.26
CA ALA A 52 -15.79 2.18 -6.95
C ALA A 52 -17.08 1.41 -6.63
N GLU A 53 -17.95 1.22 -7.62
CA GLU A 53 -19.18 0.41 -7.47
C GLU A 53 -18.83 -1.06 -7.14
N PHE A 54 -17.85 -1.63 -7.85
CA PHE A 54 -17.32 -2.95 -7.50
C PHE A 54 -16.79 -2.98 -6.06
N MET A 55 -16.00 -2.00 -5.67
CA MET A 55 -15.42 -1.92 -4.32
C MET A 55 -16.50 -1.79 -3.24
N TYR A 56 -17.54 -1.01 -3.50
CA TYR A 56 -18.70 -0.91 -2.63
C TYR A 56 -19.43 -2.25 -2.50
N SER A 57 -19.72 -2.91 -3.63
CA SER A 57 -20.42 -4.20 -3.64
C SER A 57 -19.64 -5.35 -3.00
N PHE A 58 -18.30 -5.27 -3.01
CA PHE A 58 -17.43 -6.27 -2.41
C PHE A 58 -17.40 -6.18 -0.88
N ALA A 59 -17.47 -4.99 -0.31
CA ALA A 59 -17.47 -4.76 1.12
C ALA A 59 -18.75 -5.33 1.74
N THR A 60 -18.62 -6.06 2.85
CA THR A 60 -19.76 -6.67 3.54
C THR A 60 -20.10 -5.85 4.78
N TYR A 61 -21.35 -5.43 4.93
CA TYR A 61 -21.83 -4.79 6.15
C TYR A 61 -22.08 -5.80 7.26
N GLU A 62 -21.51 -5.56 8.43
CA GLU A 62 -21.73 -6.33 9.67
C GLU A 62 -22.65 -5.53 10.61
N GLU A 63 -23.92 -5.93 10.71
CA GLU A 63 -24.92 -5.25 11.54
C GLU A 63 -24.53 -5.26 13.03
N GLU A 64 -23.95 -6.36 13.54
CA GLU A 64 -23.58 -6.51 14.94
C GLU A 64 -22.57 -5.45 15.41
N HIS A 65 -21.67 -5.02 14.52
CA HIS A 65 -20.60 -4.06 14.83
C HIS A 65 -20.80 -2.71 14.14
N ASP A 66 -21.87 -2.52 13.37
CA ASP A 66 -22.18 -1.33 12.57
C ASP A 66 -20.99 -0.88 11.70
N ARG A 67 -20.39 -1.82 10.97
CA ARG A 67 -19.20 -1.57 10.15
C ARG A 67 -19.19 -2.35 8.84
N TYR A 68 -18.40 -1.89 7.87
CA TYR A 68 -18.06 -2.65 6.67
C TYR A 68 -16.74 -3.41 6.87
N VAL A 69 -16.69 -4.64 6.37
CA VAL A 69 -15.53 -5.53 6.42
C VAL A 69 -15.14 -6.01 5.03
N LEU A 70 -13.84 -6.28 4.83
CA LEU A 70 -13.30 -6.92 3.64
C LEU A 70 -12.96 -8.38 3.97
N LYS A 71 -13.55 -9.34 3.24
CA LYS A 71 -13.34 -10.78 3.47
C LYS A 71 -13.40 -11.57 2.17
N GLY A 72 -12.89 -12.80 2.20
CA GLY A 72 -13.00 -13.73 1.07
C GLY A 72 -11.97 -13.49 -0.04
N ALA A 73 -10.87 -12.78 0.23
CA ALA A 73 -9.82 -12.53 -0.74
C ALA A 73 -8.43 -12.76 -0.14
N ILE A 74 -7.43 -12.97 -1.00
CA ILE A 74 -6.02 -13.05 -0.60
C ILE A 74 -5.50 -11.61 -0.53
N PRO A 75 -4.92 -11.20 0.61
CA PRO A 75 -4.29 -9.88 0.73
C PRO A 75 -2.90 -9.84 0.08
N ALA A 76 -2.26 -8.68 0.14
CA ALA A 76 -0.88 -8.52 -0.30
C ALA A 76 0.09 -9.45 0.45
N GLN A 77 -0.19 -9.76 1.72
CA GLN A 77 0.52 -10.82 2.45
C GLN A 77 -0.05 -12.20 2.08
N GLU A 78 0.56 -12.86 1.11
CA GLU A 78 0.05 -14.06 0.45
C GLU A 78 0.08 -15.34 1.31
N THR A 79 0.68 -15.30 2.50
CA THR A 79 0.61 -16.39 3.49
C THR A 79 -0.76 -16.48 4.17
N LEU A 80 -1.59 -15.45 4.08
CA LEU A 80 -2.98 -15.45 4.51
C LEU A 80 -3.89 -16.11 3.47
N ARG A 81 -4.89 -16.87 3.93
CA ARG A 81 -5.80 -17.60 3.06
C ARG A 81 -7.11 -16.85 2.89
N ALA A 82 -7.63 -16.77 1.66
CA ALA A 82 -8.87 -16.06 1.35
C ALA A 82 -10.05 -16.42 2.27
N ALA A 83 -10.25 -17.72 2.54
CA ALA A 83 -11.37 -18.18 3.36
C ALA A 83 -11.26 -17.81 4.86
N GLU A 84 -10.08 -17.47 5.32
CA GLU A 84 -9.77 -17.22 6.73
C GLU A 84 -9.46 -15.73 6.99
N THR A 85 -9.28 -14.91 5.95
CA THR A 85 -8.82 -13.52 6.06
C THR A 85 -10.00 -12.56 6.15
N VAL A 86 -10.00 -11.75 7.21
CA VAL A 86 -10.93 -10.64 7.40
C VAL A 86 -10.11 -9.38 7.72
N ASN A 87 -10.45 -8.29 7.07
CA ASN A 87 -9.89 -6.96 7.31
C ASN A 87 -8.35 -6.90 7.28
N PRO A 88 -7.71 -7.27 6.16
CA PRO A 88 -6.28 -7.06 6.02
C PRO A 88 -5.98 -5.55 5.92
N PRO A 89 -4.95 -5.05 6.64
CA PRO A 89 -4.76 -3.61 6.87
C PRO A 89 -4.43 -2.79 5.63
N PHE A 90 -3.61 -3.31 4.71
CA PHE A 90 -3.28 -2.61 3.47
C PHE A 90 -4.53 -2.43 2.60
N GLU A 91 -5.31 -3.48 2.45
CA GLU A 91 -6.53 -3.48 1.66
C GLU A 91 -7.59 -2.56 2.26
N LEU A 92 -7.77 -2.55 3.58
CA LEU A 92 -8.67 -1.60 4.25
C LEU A 92 -8.26 -0.16 3.98
N SER A 93 -6.99 0.17 4.18
CA SER A 93 -6.47 1.52 3.94
C SER A 93 -6.62 1.92 2.47
N TYR A 94 -6.39 0.99 1.55
CA TYR A 94 -6.52 1.25 0.12
C TYR A 94 -7.98 1.43 -0.31
N TRP A 95 -8.91 0.64 0.25
CA TRP A 95 -10.34 0.84 0.05
C TRP A 95 -10.77 2.22 0.48
N HIS A 96 -10.41 2.60 1.70
CA HIS A 96 -10.73 3.92 2.24
C HIS A 96 -10.22 5.04 1.32
N PHE A 97 -8.94 5.00 0.96
CA PHE A 97 -8.33 6.00 0.08
C PHE A 97 -9.03 6.07 -1.29
N ALA A 98 -9.20 4.94 -1.96
CA ALA A 98 -9.75 4.92 -3.30
C ALA A 98 -11.23 5.34 -3.36
N MET A 99 -12.02 4.96 -2.36
CA MET A 99 -13.41 5.40 -2.26
C MET A 99 -13.52 6.91 -2.04
N GLN A 100 -12.64 7.50 -1.23
CA GLN A 100 -12.55 8.97 -1.09
C GLN A 100 -12.16 9.65 -2.41
N VAL A 101 -11.18 9.10 -3.12
CA VAL A 101 -10.77 9.63 -4.44
C VAL A 101 -11.91 9.52 -5.44
N ALA A 102 -12.65 8.41 -5.45
CA ALA A 102 -13.81 8.25 -6.33
C ALA A 102 -14.90 9.30 -6.08
N GLN A 103 -15.18 9.61 -4.82
CA GLN A 103 -16.11 10.69 -4.46
C GLN A 103 -15.58 12.07 -4.90
N THR A 104 -14.30 12.36 -4.65
CA THR A 104 -13.65 13.59 -5.11
C THR A 104 -13.69 13.71 -6.64
N TRP A 105 -13.54 12.59 -7.34
CA TRP A 105 -13.63 12.57 -8.80
C TRP A 105 -15.02 12.92 -9.31
N ARG A 106 -16.08 12.45 -8.62
CA ARG A 106 -17.46 12.86 -8.90
C ARG A 106 -17.63 14.37 -8.78
N GLU A 107 -17.17 14.95 -7.69
CA GLU A 107 -17.23 16.41 -7.45
C GLU A 107 -16.48 17.19 -8.55
N ARG A 108 -15.29 16.74 -8.93
CA ARG A 108 -14.50 17.35 -10.04
C ARG A 108 -15.21 17.27 -11.39
N THR A 109 -16.06 16.26 -11.60
CA THR A 109 -16.84 16.09 -12.83
C THR A 109 -18.26 16.70 -12.75
N GLY A 110 -18.59 17.39 -11.66
CA GLY A 110 -19.87 18.04 -11.44
C GLY A 110 -21.00 17.08 -11.06
N LEU A 111 -20.67 15.87 -10.60
CA LEU A 111 -21.63 14.90 -10.10
C LEU A 111 -21.75 15.00 -8.57
N GLU A 112 -22.93 14.74 -8.04
CA GLU A 112 -23.14 14.61 -6.60
C GLU A 112 -22.41 13.37 -6.05
N ARG A 113 -21.99 13.43 -4.78
CA ARG A 113 -21.46 12.27 -4.06
C ARG A 113 -22.52 11.18 -3.97
N VAL A 114 -22.09 9.92 -3.89
CA VAL A 114 -22.96 8.77 -3.66
C VAL A 114 -23.06 8.57 -2.14
N PRO A 115 -24.24 8.76 -1.51
CA PRO A 115 -24.37 8.68 -0.06
C PRO A 115 -23.93 7.33 0.53
N GLU A 116 -24.21 6.24 -0.17
CA GLU A 116 -23.86 4.88 0.23
C GLU A 116 -22.33 4.67 0.30
N TRP A 117 -21.59 5.32 -0.61
CA TRP A 117 -20.12 5.28 -0.57
C TRP A 117 -19.57 6.10 0.59
N ASP A 118 -20.22 7.21 0.96
CA ASP A 118 -19.83 7.98 2.14
C ASP A 118 -20.06 7.18 3.43
N VAL A 119 -21.16 6.45 3.52
CA VAL A 119 -21.42 5.53 4.63
C VAL A 119 -20.36 4.41 4.70
N LEU A 120 -19.98 3.83 3.55
CA LEU A 120 -18.88 2.87 3.50
C LEU A 120 -17.57 3.47 4.04
N ILE A 121 -17.18 4.64 3.55
CA ILE A 121 -15.95 5.35 3.96
C ILE A 121 -15.94 5.59 5.48
N GLU A 122 -17.06 6.04 6.02
CA GLU A 122 -17.19 6.35 7.45
C GLU A 122 -17.15 5.09 8.32
N LYS A 123 -17.82 4.01 7.87
CA LYS A 123 -18.00 2.78 8.64
C LYS A 123 -17.05 1.64 8.26
N LEU A 124 -16.05 1.89 7.41
CA LEU A 124 -15.06 0.88 7.12
C LEU A 124 -14.30 0.50 8.40
N SER A 125 -14.13 -0.78 8.62
CA SER A 125 -13.49 -1.31 9.84
C SER A 125 -12.13 -0.66 10.10
N PRO A 126 -11.82 -0.22 11.33
CA PRO A 126 -10.48 0.18 11.69
C PRO A 126 -9.51 -1.02 11.59
N LEU A 127 -8.21 -0.73 11.48
CA LEU A 127 -7.19 -1.78 11.48
C LEU A 127 -7.13 -2.49 12.83
N ALA A 128 -7.17 -3.82 12.83
CA ALA A 128 -7.06 -4.63 14.04
C ALA A 128 -5.64 -4.60 14.62
N TYR A 129 -5.53 -4.59 15.94
CA TYR A 129 -4.25 -4.56 16.68
C TYR A 129 -4.32 -5.44 17.92
N ASN A 130 -3.16 -5.81 18.46
CA ASN A 130 -3.02 -6.60 19.68
C ASN A 130 -2.83 -5.73 20.94
N ASP A 131 -2.74 -6.36 22.11
CA ASP A 131 -2.55 -5.70 23.40
C ASP A 131 -1.23 -4.90 23.49
N GLU A 132 -0.24 -5.21 22.65
CA GLU A 132 1.03 -4.48 22.54
C GLU A 132 0.91 -3.27 21.60
N GLN A 133 -0.29 -2.97 21.10
CA GLN A 133 -0.56 -1.90 20.14
C GLN A 133 0.21 -2.09 18.81
N LEU A 134 0.31 -3.33 18.35
CA LEU A 134 0.86 -3.71 17.06
C LEU A 134 -0.29 -4.10 16.12
N TYR A 135 -0.31 -3.56 14.90
CA TYR A 135 -1.30 -3.92 13.90
C TYR A 135 -1.12 -5.35 13.41
N LEU A 136 -2.20 -6.10 13.34
CA LEU A 136 -2.22 -7.49 12.89
C LEU A 136 -2.13 -7.59 11.36
N ALA A 137 -1.67 -8.73 10.85
CA ALA A 137 -1.66 -9.02 9.40
C ALA A 137 -3.08 -9.11 8.81
N ALA A 138 -4.06 -9.49 9.63
CA ALA A 138 -5.49 -9.43 9.40
C ALA A 138 -6.20 -9.51 10.75
N GLU A 139 -7.45 -9.07 10.84
CA GLU A 139 -8.24 -9.17 12.09
C GLU A 139 -8.31 -10.60 12.61
N THR A 140 -8.39 -11.56 11.72
CA THR A 140 -8.41 -13.00 12.04
C THR A 140 -7.04 -13.61 12.31
N ALA A 141 -5.95 -12.90 12.07
CA ALA A 141 -4.59 -13.37 12.30
C ALA A 141 -4.06 -12.91 13.68
N VAL A 142 -4.76 -13.31 14.75
CA VAL A 142 -4.45 -12.90 16.14
C VAL A 142 -3.06 -13.31 16.62
N ASP A 143 -2.48 -14.34 16.01
CA ASP A 143 -1.13 -14.82 16.31
C ASP A 143 -0.06 -14.24 15.36
N THR A 144 -0.32 -13.08 14.71
CA THR A 144 0.58 -12.45 13.74
C THR A 144 2.04 -12.44 14.19
N TYR A 145 2.31 -12.07 15.42
CA TYR A 145 3.67 -11.91 15.94
C TYR A 145 4.25 -13.16 16.63
N LYS A 146 3.51 -14.26 16.61
CA LYS A 146 3.90 -15.55 17.20
C LYS A 146 4.09 -16.65 16.16
N ASP A 147 3.38 -16.57 15.04
CA ASP A 147 3.45 -17.55 13.97
C ASP A 147 4.38 -17.04 12.85
N ILE A 148 5.42 -17.81 12.55
CA ILE A 148 6.41 -17.49 11.50
C ILE A 148 5.78 -17.31 10.11
N ARG A 149 4.60 -17.84 9.85
CA ARG A 149 3.87 -17.64 8.60
C ARG A 149 3.51 -16.18 8.40
N PHE A 150 3.26 -15.43 9.48
CA PHE A 150 2.86 -14.03 9.44
C PHE A 150 4.01 -13.05 9.63
N THR A 151 5.21 -13.53 9.92
CA THR A 151 6.43 -12.72 10.08
C THR A 151 7.51 -13.04 9.06
N SER A 152 7.11 -13.68 7.98
CA SER A 152 7.87 -13.93 6.75
C SER A 152 6.99 -13.55 5.56
N ASP A 153 7.50 -13.57 4.34
CA ASP A 153 6.80 -13.09 3.16
C ASP A 153 6.67 -11.55 3.16
N HIS A 154 5.53 -10.99 2.75
CA HIS A 154 5.31 -9.54 2.70
C HIS A 154 4.82 -8.98 4.03
N MET A 155 5.43 -7.91 4.49
CA MET A 155 4.98 -7.15 5.65
C MET A 155 3.90 -6.11 5.25
N ALA A 156 2.83 -6.59 4.60
CA ALA A 156 1.83 -5.77 3.95
C ALA A 156 1.14 -4.76 4.88
N VAL A 157 1.14 -5.00 6.19
CA VAL A 157 0.63 -4.06 7.20
C VAL A 157 1.30 -2.68 7.09
N LEU A 158 2.58 -2.60 6.72
CA LEU A 158 3.28 -1.33 6.53
C LEU A 158 2.82 -0.59 5.26
N GLY A 159 2.23 -1.30 4.30
CA GLY A 159 1.63 -0.70 3.10
C GLY A 159 0.39 0.16 3.40
N ALA A 160 -0.27 -0.06 4.55
CA ALA A 160 -1.42 0.73 4.96
C ALA A 160 -1.09 2.23 5.12
N VAL A 161 0.17 2.55 5.45
CA VAL A 161 0.75 3.91 5.41
C VAL A 161 2.10 3.83 4.74
N GLY A 162 2.28 4.54 3.65
CA GLY A 162 3.54 4.50 2.89
C GLY A 162 3.27 5.01 1.50
N ILE A 163 2.96 4.14 0.57
CA ILE A 163 2.41 4.55 -0.72
C ILE A 163 1.03 5.22 -0.54
N LEU A 164 0.28 4.80 0.45
CA LEU A 164 -0.99 5.40 0.86
C LEU A 164 -0.78 6.46 1.94
N PRO A 165 -1.60 7.51 1.97
CA PRO A 165 -1.58 8.50 3.05
C PRO A 165 -2.10 7.92 4.37
N MET A 166 -1.74 8.58 5.47
CA MET A 166 -2.39 8.38 6.76
C MET A 166 -3.89 8.67 6.62
N ASN A 167 -4.73 7.88 7.26
CA ASN A 167 -6.17 8.04 7.25
C ASN A 167 -6.80 7.74 8.63
N GLN A 168 -8.10 7.94 8.76
CA GLN A 168 -8.84 7.80 10.02
C GLN A 168 -8.88 6.39 10.61
N LEU A 169 -8.58 5.36 9.81
CA LEU A 169 -8.55 3.96 10.27
C LEU A 169 -7.28 3.63 11.06
N ILE A 170 -6.30 4.55 11.11
CA ILE A 170 -4.94 4.27 11.54
C ILE A 170 -4.51 5.21 12.67
N HIS A 171 -4.03 4.61 13.76
CA HIS A 171 -3.36 5.33 14.84
C HIS A 171 -1.85 5.38 14.60
N ALA A 172 -1.29 6.57 14.46
CA ALA A 172 0.12 6.77 14.11
C ALA A 172 1.10 6.08 15.08
N GLY A 173 0.82 6.12 16.38
CA GLY A 173 1.64 5.45 17.39
C GLY A 173 1.69 3.94 17.22
N TYR A 174 0.55 3.31 16.90
CA TYR A 174 0.48 1.87 16.67
C TYR A 174 1.22 1.46 15.39
N MET A 175 1.10 2.26 14.32
CA MET A 175 1.86 2.04 13.10
C MET A 175 3.38 2.16 13.35
N LYS A 176 3.79 3.12 14.17
CA LYS A 176 5.19 3.28 14.55
C LYS A 176 5.70 2.10 15.38
N ASN A 177 4.92 1.64 16.36
CA ASN A 177 5.25 0.44 17.14
C ASN A 177 5.37 -0.79 16.22
N THR A 178 4.43 -0.94 15.26
CA THR A 178 4.44 -2.03 14.28
C THR A 178 5.68 -1.98 13.39
N LEU A 179 6.05 -0.80 12.89
CA LEU A 179 7.28 -0.60 12.12
C LEU A 179 8.52 -1.01 12.92
N HIS A 180 8.61 -0.61 14.20
CA HIS A 180 9.75 -0.95 15.06
C HIS A 180 9.83 -2.45 15.32
N TRP A 181 8.69 -3.07 15.65
CA TRP A 181 8.65 -4.52 15.85
C TRP A 181 9.10 -5.27 14.60
N ILE A 182 8.59 -4.91 13.44
CA ILE A 182 8.96 -5.51 12.14
C ILE A 182 10.45 -5.30 11.88
N TRP A 183 10.97 -4.10 12.10
CA TRP A 183 12.37 -3.79 11.89
C TRP A 183 13.30 -4.73 12.66
N ASP A 184 12.97 -5.02 13.90
CA ASP A 184 13.81 -5.79 14.82
C ASP A 184 13.59 -7.31 14.72
N ASN A 185 12.41 -7.77 14.28
CA ASN A 185 11.99 -9.17 14.40
C ASN A 185 11.59 -9.85 13.10
N TRP A 186 11.36 -9.12 12.00
CA TRP A 186 10.91 -9.73 10.76
C TRP A 186 11.97 -10.63 10.14
N ASN A 187 11.53 -11.71 9.48
CA ASN A 187 12.43 -12.61 8.76
C ASN A 187 12.83 -12.01 7.39
N TRP A 188 13.74 -11.04 7.41
CA TRP A 188 14.24 -10.33 6.24
C TRP A 188 14.87 -11.23 5.16
N ASP A 189 15.28 -12.45 5.51
CA ASP A 189 15.82 -13.41 4.54
C ASP A 189 14.72 -14.16 3.75
N LYS A 190 13.46 -14.03 4.18
CA LYS A 190 12.28 -14.60 3.55
C LYS A 190 11.36 -13.57 2.92
N THR A 191 11.77 -12.31 2.89
CA THR A 191 11.00 -11.21 2.31
C THR A 191 11.33 -10.99 0.83
N TRP A 192 10.61 -10.09 0.17
CA TRP A 192 10.70 -9.83 -1.26
C TRP A 192 11.27 -8.44 -1.55
N GLY A 193 11.72 -8.21 -2.78
CA GLY A 193 12.38 -6.95 -3.13
C GLY A 193 11.54 -5.68 -3.01
N TRP A 194 10.22 -5.76 -3.02
CA TRP A 194 9.35 -4.60 -2.84
C TRP A 194 9.10 -4.23 -1.38
N ASP A 195 9.43 -5.12 -0.44
CA ASP A 195 9.20 -4.89 0.99
C ASP A 195 10.15 -3.84 1.58
N TYR A 196 11.37 -3.75 1.06
CA TYR A 196 12.34 -2.73 1.48
C TYR A 196 11.86 -1.31 1.14
N PRO A 197 11.47 -1.00 -0.11
CA PRO A 197 10.87 0.29 -0.42
C PRO A 197 9.54 0.54 0.30
N MET A 198 8.69 -0.47 0.50
CA MET A 198 7.46 -0.32 1.28
C MET A 198 7.76 0.08 2.72
N THR A 199 8.73 -0.58 3.36
CA THR A 199 9.21 -0.22 4.71
C THR A 199 9.79 1.20 4.73
N ALA A 200 10.55 1.58 3.71
CA ALA A 200 11.13 2.91 3.61
C ALA A 200 10.06 4.01 3.46
N MET A 201 9.02 3.78 2.64
CA MET A 201 7.90 4.72 2.52
C MET A 201 7.15 4.88 3.85
N ASN A 202 6.88 3.76 4.55
CA ASN A 202 6.26 3.80 5.87
C ASN A 202 7.14 4.57 6.87
N ALA A 203 8.42 4.23 6.97
CA ALA A 203 9.36 4.91 7.88
C ALA A 203 9.44 6.42 7.60
N ALA A 204 9.50 6.83 6.33
CA ALA A 204 9.51 8.24 5.95
C ALA A 204 8.27 8.98 6.45
N ARG A 205 7.07 8.42 6.23
CA ARG A 205 5.81 9.01 6.72
C ARG A 205 5.68 8.98 8.25
N MET A 206 6.32 8.02 8.91
CA MET A 206 6.36 7.95 10.38
C MET A 206 7.40 8.90 11.00
N GLY A 207 8.09 9.70 10.18
CA GLY A 207 9.10 10.66 10.65
C GLY A 207 10.42 10.02 11.03
N GLU A 208 10.78 8.88 10.41
CA GLU A 208 12.02 8.13 10.63
C GLU A 208 12.86 8.03 9.33
N PRO A 209 13.35 9.16 8.81
CA PRO A 209 14.05 9.18 7.52
C PRO A 209 15.36 8.38 7.52
N GLU A 210 16.04 8.24 8.68
CA GLU A 210 17.23 7.40 8.82
C GLU A 210 16.90 5.93 8.59
N LYS A 211 15.75 5.47 9.14
CA LYS A 211 15.26 4.11 8.94
C LYS A 211 14.79 3.91 7.49
N ALA A 212 14.18 4.93 6.88
CA ALA A 212 13.79 4.88 5.48
C ALA A 212 14.98 4.64 4.55
N VAL A 213 16.06 5.40 4.73
CA VAL A 213 17.31 5.19 3.97
C VAL A 213 17.91 3.82 4.27
N SER A 214 17.95 3.43 5.55
CA SER A 214 18.51 2.14 5.98
C SER A 214 17.77 0.96 5.38
N ALA A 215 16.43 1.04 5.22
CA ALA A 215 15.64 0.01 4.56
C ALA A 215 16.04 -0.16 3.09
N LEU A 216 16.20 0.94 2.35
CA LEU A 216 16.63 0.90 0.95
C LEU A 216 18.06 0.35 0.78
N LEU A 217 18.93 0.54 1.77
CA LEU A 217 20.32 0.11 1.75
C LEU A 217 20.58 -1.21 2.49
N MET A 218 19.52 -1.87 2.97
CA MET A 218 19.66 -3.12 3.72
C MET A 218 20.36 -4.20 2.87
N ASP A 219 21.46 -4.74 3.38
CA ASP A 219 22.25 -5.77 2.71
C ASP A 219 21.54 -7.15 2.81
N LYS A 220 20.67 -7.39 1.86
CA LYS A 220 19.90 -8.64 1.73
C LYS A 220 19.85 -9.08 0.27
N ARG A 221 19.82 -10.41 0.05
CA ARG A 221 19.78 -10.98 -1.30
C ARG A 221 18.65 -10.40 -2.15
N THR A 222 17.44 -10.32 -1.59
CA THR A 222 16.25 -9.85 -2.31
C THR A 222 16.20 -8.32 -2.48
N ASN A 223 17.11 -7.59 -1.82
CA ASN A 223 17.34 -6.16 -2.03
C ASN A 223 18.55 -5.88 -2.95
N THR A 224 18.93 -6.85 -3.76
CA THR A 224 20.05 -6.72 -4.69
C THR A 224 19.55 -6.23 -6.06
N TYR A 225 20.26 -5.27 -6.65
CA TYR A 225 20.05 -4.79 -8.02
C TYR A 225 21.21 -5.20 -8.88
N LEU A 226 20.93 -5.91 -9.98
CA LEU A 226 21.93 -6.41 -10.91
C LEU A 226 22.53 -5.26 -11.74
N VAL A 227 23.63 -5.54 -12.43
CA VAL A 227 24.33 -4.54 -13.30
C VAL A 227 23.38 -3.91 -14.33
N ASN A 228 22.38 -4.63 -14.79
CA ASN A 228 21.34 -4.12 -15.71
C ASN A 228 20.21 -3.34 -15.00
N GLY A 229 20.32 -3.11 -13.69
CA GLY A 229 19.36 -2.36 -12.87
C GLY A 229 18.16 -3.15 -12.37
N HIS A 230 17.99 -4.42 -12.73
CA HIS A 230 16.85 -5.21 -12.28
C HIS A 230 17.01 -5.68 -10.82
N ASN A 231 15.94 -5.58 -10.04
CA ASN A 231 15.87 -6.19 -8.72
C ASN A 231 15.87 -7.72 -8.85
N TYR A 232 16.65 -8.38 -7.99
CA TYR A 232 16.90 -9.83 -8.04
C TYR A 232 16.30 -10.51 -6.81
N GLN A 233 15.54 -11.58 -7.02
CA GLN A 233 15.00 -12.40 -5.93
C GLN A 233 15.83 -13.68 -5.73
N ASP A 234 15.95 -14.48 -6.78
CA ASP A 234 16.70 -15.74 -6.78
C ASP A 234 17.08 -16.14 -8.23
N GLY A 235 17.69 -17.31 -8.40
CA GLY A 235 18.09 -17.82 -9.72
C GLY A 235 16.94 -18.05 -10.70
N ARG A 236 15.73 -18.30 -10.19
CA ARG A 236 14.50 -18.51 -10.97
C ARG A 236 13.84 -17.16 -11.34
N LEU A 237 13.82 -16.20 -10.40
CA LEU A 237 13.20 -14.89 -10.56
C LEU A 237 14.28 -13.81 -10.52
N ARG A 238 14.96 -13.61 -11.64
CA ARG A 238 16.09 -12.67 -11.77
C ARG A 238 15.67 -11.24 -12.11
N ILE A 239 14.40 -11.04 -12.46
CA ILE A 239 13.81 -9.74 -12.79
C ILE A 239 12.53 -9.62 -11.99
N TYR A 240 12.58 -8.82 -10.92
CA TYR A 240 11.45 -8.58 -10.04
C TYR A 240 11.06 -7.09 -10.10
N LEU A 241 10.26 -6.75 -11.10
CA LEU A 241 9.87 -5.35 -11.38
C LEU A 241 9.14 -4.65 -10.23
N PRO A 242 8.35 -5.32 -9.36
CA PRO A 242 7.78 -4.66 -8.18
C PRO A 242 8.83 -4.03 -7.28
N GLY A 243 10.00 -4.65 -7.09
CA GLY A 243 11.11 -4.05 -6.35
C GLY A 243 11.67 -2.79 -7.04
N ASN A 244 11.80 -2.82 -8.37
CA ASN A 244 12.20 -1.64 -9.13
C ASN A 244 11.20 -0.49 -9.01
N GLY A 245 9.92 -0.77 -9.23
CA GLY A 245 8.85 0.23 -9.11
C GLY A 245 8.79 0.80 -7.69
N GLY A 246 8.88 -0.05 -6.67
CA GLY A 246 8.91 0.35 -5.27
C GLY A 246 10.08 1.28 -4.96
N LEU A 247 11.32 0.92 -5.39
CA LEU A 247 12.51 1.76 -5.18
C LEU A 247 12.34 3.15 -5.80
N LEU A 248 11.92 3.22 -7.07
CA LEU A 248 11.74 4.48 -7.78
C LEU A 248 10.66 5.36 -7.13
N THR A 249 9.52 4.77 -6.77
CA THR A 249 8.43 5.47 -6.09
C THR A 249 8.88 6.00 -4.73
N THR A 250 9.59 5.17 -3.95
CA THR A 250 10.09 5.55 -2.63
C THR A 250 11.05 6.73 -2.70
N VAL A 251 12.04 6.65 -3.58
CA VAL A 251 13.03 7.74 -3.74
C VAL A 251 12.34 9.01 -4.22
N ALA A 252 11.40 8.92 -5.17
CA ALA A 252 10.62 10.06 -5.62
C ALA A 252 9.80 10.69 -4.48
N MET A 253 9.11 9.88 -3.68
CA MET A 253 8.36 10.32 -2.51
C MET A 253 9.27 10.97 -1.45
N MET A 254 10.42 10.37 -1.14
CA MET A 254 11.38 10.92 -0.18
C MET A 254 11.94 12.28 -0.63
N CYS A 255 12.07 12.48 -1.95
CA CYS A 255 12.52 13.75 -2.55
C CYS A 255 11.42 14.80 -2.55
N ALA A 256 10.30 14.51 -3.23
CA ALA A 256 9.22 15.45 -3.49
C ALA A 256 8.25 15.63 -2.32
N GLY A 257 8.21 14.65 -1.41
CA GLY A 257 7.29 14.61 -0.30
C GLY A 257 5.93 14.01 -0.64
N TRP A 258 4.96 14.30 0.20
CA TRP A 258 3.57 13.85 0.12
C TRP A 258 2.64 14.93 0.70
N ASP A 259 1.36 14.80 0.51
CA ASP A 259 0.36 15.74 1.05
C ASP A 259 0.53 15.88 2.57
N GLY A 260 0.73 17.10 3.04
CA GLY A 260 0.97 17.41 4.44
C GLY A 260 2.40 17.21 4.93
N SER A 261 3.35 16.79 4.08
CA SER A 261 4.76 16.75 4.46
C SER A 261 5.36 18.16 4.56
N GLU A 262 6.32 18.35 5.46
CA GLU A 262 6.94 19.65 5.69
C GLU A 262 8.41 19.68 5.22
N GLY A 263 8.82 20.83 4.72
CA GLY A 263 10.20 21.09 4.32
C GLY A 263 10.61 20.45 3.00
N ASN A 264 11.87 20.66 2.62
CA ASN A 264 12.46 20.10 1.40
C ASN A 264 12.96 18.68 1.66
N ASN A 265 12.70 17.75 0.72
CA ASN A 265 13.17 16.37 0.78
C ASN A 265 12.80 15.68 2.11
N PRO A 266 11.49 15.62 2.49
CA PRO A 266 11.05 15.24 3.83
C PRO A 266 11.42 13.80 4.21
N GLY A 267 11.63 12.92 3.23
CA GLY A 267 12.02 11.53 3.45
C GLY A 267 13.50 11.30 3.70
N PHE A 268 14.36 12.35 3.64
CA PHE A 268 15.80 12.21 3.86
C PHE A 268 16.23 12.80 5.21
N PRO A 269 17.24 12.19 5.88
CA PRO A 269 17.81 12.72 7.12
C PRO A 269 18.30 14.16 6.99
N LYS A 270 18.19 14.91 8.07
CA LYS A 270 18.64 16.32 8.16
C LYS A 270 19.98 16.48 8.89
N ASP A 271 20.81 15.46 8.90
CA ASP A 271 22.10 15.39 9.58
C ASP A 271 23.27 16.06 8.81
N GLY A 272 22.97 16.71 7.69
CA GLY A 272 23.96 17.41 6.86
C GLY A 272 24.77 16.49 5.93
N LYS A 273 24.54 15.18 5.93
CA LYS A 273 25.25 14.22 5.06
C LYS A 273 24.60 14.02 3.70
N TRP A 274 23.35 14.51 3.52
CA TRP A 274 22.58 14.34 2.31
C TRP A 274 22.49 15.61 1.50
N ASN A 275 22.86 15.53 0.22
CA ASN A 275 22.65 16.58 -0.76
C ASN A 275 21.68 16.06 -1.82
N VAL A 276 20.38 16.30 -1.59
CA VAL A 276 19.31 15.76 -2.43
C VAL A 276 18.90 16.81 -3.46
N ARG A 277 18.90 16.42 -4.74
CA ARG A 277 18.44 17.23 -5.87
C ARG A 277 17.52 16.40 -6.74
N TRP A 278 16.47 17.00 -7.21
CA TRP A 278 15.50 16.37 -8.10
C TRP A 278 14.78 17.43 -8.95
N GLU A 279 14.16 16.99 -10.02
CA GLU A 279 13.31 17.82 -10.90
C GLU A 279 12.16 16.99 -11.46
N GLY A 280 11.05 17.64 -11.83
CA GLY A 280 9.91 17.01 -12.50
C GLY A 280 9.10 16.02 -11.65
N LEU A 281 9.37 15.90 -10.35
CA LEU A 281 8.59 15.06 -9.44
C LEU A 281 7.40 15.84 -8.87
N GLN A 282 6.35 15.13 -8.51
CA GLN A 282 5.19 15.66 -7.80
C GLN A 282 5.07 14.96 -6.44
N PRO A 283 4.57 15.63 -5.40
CA PRO A 283 4.24 14.99 -4.13
C PRO A 283 3.20 13.89 -4.31
N LEU A 284 3.35 12.79 -3.57
CA LEU A 284 2.32 11.76 -3.49
C LEU A 284 1.11 12.22 -2.66
N PRO A 285 -0.05 11.55 -2.79
CA PRO A 285 -1.17 11.73 -1.88
C PRO A 285 -0.80 11.56 -0.41
#